data_76460b96cad4abe1016461191a44dacd
#
_entry.id   76460b96cad4abe1016461191a44dacd
#
_cell.length_a   1.000
_cell.length_b   1.000
_cell.length_c   1.000
_cell.angle_alpha   90.00
_cell.angle_beta   90.00
_cell.angle_gamma   90.00
#
_symmetry.space_group_name_H-M   'P 1'
#
loop_
_entity.id
_entity.type
_entity.pdbx_description
1 polymer ?
#
loop_
_entity_poly.entity_id
_entity_poly.type
_entity_poly.pdbx_seq_one_letter_code
_entity_poly.pdbx_strand_id
1 'polypeptide(L)'
;MDMMENELDGNAAGGILHEIFPFEMTLVQATCANCGKTNVVGALAVYMHGMGTIMRCPSCDQVLIRVAHVKENYCLDMQGVRLLQINSAA
;
A
#
# COMPACT_ATOMS: atom_id res chain seq x y z
N MET A 1 17.85 -12.54 9.60
CA MET A 1 17.40 -12.45 9.29
C MET A 1 16.63 -12.42 8.91
N ASP A 2 16.27 -12.42 8.61
CA ASP A 2 15.64 -12.49 8.28
C ASP A 2 14.71 -12.25 7.61
N MET A 3 14.36 -13.02 7.07
CA MET A 3 13.51 -13.02 6.20
C MET A 3 12.37 -12.32 6.61
N MET A 4 12.11 -12.23 7.72
CA MET A 4 11.04 -11.59 8.16
C MET A 4 11.18 -10.22 7.88
N GLU A 5 12.29 -9.76 7.61
CA GLU A 5 12.46 -8.40 7.34
C GLU A 5 11.84 -7.99 6.05
N ASN A 6 11.33 -8.91 5.29
CA ASN A 6 10.72 -8.56 4.01
C ASN A 6 9.23 -8.31 4.10
N GLU A 7 8.61 -8.73 5.18
CA GLU A 7 7.17 -8.55 5.29
C GLU A 7 6.85 -7.61 6.44
N LEU A 8 6.25 -6.48 6.13
CA LEU A 8 5.92 -5.45 7.08
C LEU A 8 4.44 -5.10 6.92
N ASP A 9 3.90 -4.29 7.81
CA ASP A 9 2.52 -3.84 7.61
C ASP A 9 2.53 -2.50 6.86
N GLY A 10 1.36 -2.04 6.49
CA GLY A 10 1.24 -0.83 5.66
C GLY A 10 1.79 0.42 6.31
N ASN A 11 1.91 0.44 7.64
CA ASN A 11 2.46 1.61 8.29
C ASN A 11 3.95 1.76 7.99
N ALA A 12 4.62 0.67 7.62
CA ALA A 12 6.02 0.75 7.24
C ALA A 12 6.20 1.53 5.94
N ALA A 13 5.16 1.62 5.12
CA ALA A 13 5.24 2.37 3.88
C ALA A 13 4.78 3.82 4.08
N GLY A 14 4.48 4.21 5.33
CA GLY A 14 3.95 5.55 5.60
C GLY A 14 4.83 6.66 5.11
N GLY A 15 6.15 6.48 5.20
CA GLY A 15 7.06 7.53 4.76
C GLY A 15 6.95 7.84 3.28
N ILE A 16 6.99 6.80 2.44
CA ILE A 16 6.92 7.01 1.01
C ILE A 16 5.52 7.47 0.61
N LEU A 17 4.48 6.95 1.27
CA LEU A 17 3.13 7.38 0.95
C LEU A 17 2.91 8.83 1.35
N HIS A 18 3.54 9.28 2.42
CA HIS A 18 3.41 10.66 2.86
C HIS A 18 4.09 11.61 1.88
N GLU A 19 5.12 11.15 1.17
CA GLU A 19 5.76 11.97 0.16
C GLU A 19 4.89 12.14 -1.07
N ILE A 20 4.05 11.16 -1.36
CA ILE A 20 3.24 11.17 -2.57
C ILE A 20 1.89 11.83 -2.35
N PHE A 21 1.26 11.54 -1.20
CA PHE A 21 -0.09 12.02 -0.95
C PHE A 21 -0.12 13.09 0.13
N PRO A 22 -0.94 14.12 -0.06
CA PRO A 22 -1.01 15.22 0.92
C PRO A 22 -1.85 14.89 2.15
N PHE A 23 -2.36 13.66 2.27
CA PHE A 23 -3.16 13.26 3.39
C PHE A 23 -2.61 11.94 3.94
N GLU A 24 -3.14 11.48 5.07
CA GLU A 24 -2.63 10.28 5.72
C GLU A 24 -3.14 9.05 4.98
N MET A 25 -2.38 8.60 4.01
CA MET A 25 -2.79 7.49 3.14
C MET A 25 -2.93 6.17 3.91
N THR A 26 -2.22 6.00 5.02
CA THR A 26 -2.31 4.75 5.77
C THR A 26 -3.68 4.56 6.42
N LEU A 27 -4.48 5.62 6.54
CA LEU A 27 -5.81 5.53 7.11
C LEU A 27 -6.89 5.36 6.04
N VAL A 28 -6.51 5.41 4.77
CA VAL A 28 -7.46 5.23 3.67
C VAL A 28 -7.86 3.77 3.59
N GLN A 29 -9.13 3.50 3.32
CA GLN A 29 -9.60 2.13 3.21
C GLN A 29 -9.52 1.66 1.77
N ALA A 30 -8.95 0.51 1.57
CA ALA A 30 -8.78 -0.08 0.24
C ALA A 30 -9.52 -1.41 0.18
N THR A 31 -10.33 -1.58 -0.85
CA THR A 31 -11.08 -2.80 -1.06
C THR A 31 -10.37 -3.63 -2.12
N CYS A 32 -10.05 -4.86 -1.79
CA CYS A 32 -9.36 -5.77 -2.70
C CYS A 32 -10.26 -6.17 -3.85
N ALA A 33 -9.77 -6.04 -5.07
CA ALA A 33 -10.54 -6.39 -6.25
C ALA A 33 -10.72 -7.91 -6.38
N ASN A 34 -9.88 -8.69 -5.71
CA ASN A 34 -9.94 -10.14 -5.82
C ASN A 34 -10.87 -10.77 -4.79
N CYS A 35 -10.69 -10.48 -3.50
CA CYS A 35 -11.48 -11.12 -2.47
C CYS A 35 -12.57 -10.23 -1.87
N GLY A 36 -12.57 -8.95 -2.22
CA GLY A 36 -13.61 -8.03 -1.76
C GLY A 36 -13.46 -7.50 -0.35
N LYS A 37 -12.43 -7.91 0.37
CA LYS A 37 -12.26 -7.41 1.72
C LYS A 37 -11.70 -6.01 1.73
N THR A 38 -12.08 -5.23 2.72
CA THR A 38 -11.64 -3.86 2.89
C THR A 38 -10.72 -3.76 4.09
N ASN A 39 -9.58 -3.14 3.90
CA ASN A 39 -8.63 -2.91 4.97
C ASN A 39 -8.08 -1.49 4.82
N VAL A 40 -7.67 -0.88 5.94
CA VAL A 40 -6.95 0.38 5.81
C VAL A 40 -5.59 0.06 5.22
N VAL A 41 -5.04 1.00 4.48
CA VAL A 41 -3.75 0.80 3.81
C VAL A 41 -2.66 0.44 4.82
N GLY A 42 -2.73 1.02 6.01
CA GLY A 42 -1.76 0.71 7.07
C GLY A 42 -1.79 -0.73 7.54
N ALA A 43 -2.84 -1.49 7.22
CA ALA A 43 -2.94 -2.88 7.62
C ALA A 43 -2.57 -3.85 6.51
N LEU A 44 -2.20 -3.37 5.34
CA LEU A 44 -1.83 -4.24 4.23
C LEU A 44 -0.46 -4.88 4.50
N ALA A 45 -0.20 -6.01 3.89
CA ALA A 45 1.10 -6.65 4.00
C ALA A 45 2.06 -5.97 3.04
N VAL A 46 3.17 -5.47 3.53
CA VAL A 46 4.08 -4.67 2.75
C VAL A 46 5.42 -5.36 2.58
N TYR A 47 5.90 -5.36 1.35
CA TYR A 47 7.21 -5.88 1.03
C TYR A 47 8.00 -4.75 0.38
N MET A 48 9.05 -4.29 1.04
CA MET A 48 9.89 -3.23 0.52
C MET A 48 11.16 -3.84 -0.02
N HIS A 49 11.46 -3.54 -1.27
CA HIS A 49 12.57 -4.19 -1.92
C HIS A 49 13.20 -3.23 -2.92
N GLY A 50 14.42 -2.85 -2.68
CA GLY A 50 15.11 -1.93 -3.57
C GLY A 50 14.38 -0.62 -3.68
N MET A 51 14.02 -0.23 -4.89
CA MET A 51 13.30 1.01 -5.09
C MET A 51 11.81 0.81 -5.20
N GLY A 52 11.31 -0.37 -4.86
CA GLY A 52 9.90 -0.67 -4.99
C GLY A 52 9.26 -1.05 -3.69
N THR A 53 7.97 -0.79 -3.58
CA THR A 53 7.17 -1.19 -2.43
C THR A 53 5.94 -1.89 -2.97
N ILE A 54 5.67 -3.09 -2.47
CA ILE A 54 4.51 -3.87 -2.92
C ILE A 54 3.63 -4.08 -1.70
N MET A 55 2.35 -3.76 -1.84
CA MET A 55 1.38 -3.90 -0.76
C MET A 55 0.34 -4.92 -1.19
N ARG A 56 0.18 -5.98 -0.38
CA ARG A 56 -0.71 -7.08 -0.70
C ARG A 56 -1.85 -7.18 0.28
N CYS A 57 -2.94 -7.76 -0.18
CA CYS A 57 -4.09 -8.00 0.66
C CYS A 57 -3.73 -9.04 1.71
N PRO A 58 -3.93 -8.77 2.99
CA PRO A 58 -3.57 -9.73 4.03
C PRO A 58 -4.46 -10.97 4.03
N SER A 59 -5.59 -10.94 3.34
CA SER A 59 -6.50 -12.07 3.29
C SER A 59 -6.23 -13.01 2.13
N CYS A 60 -5.97 -12.49 0.93
CA CYS A 60 -5.82 -13.34 -0.25
C CYS A 60 -4.47 -13.19 -0.93
N ASP A 61 -3.62 -12.31 -0.42
CA ASP A 61 -2.27 -12.09 -0.92
C ASP A 61 -2.20 -11.46 -2.31
N GLN A 62 -3.33 -10.97 -2.82
CA GLN A 62 -3.34 -10.27 -4.09
C GLN A 62 -2.58 -8.95 -3.96
N VAL A 63 -1.76 -8.62 -4.95
CA VAL A 63 -1.05 -7.34 -4.95
C VAL A 63 -2.08 -6.25 -5.18
N LEU A 64 -2.16 -5.31 -4.26
CA LEU A 64 -3.11 -4.20 -4.36
C LEU A 64 -2.44 -2.95 -4.88
N ILE A 65 -1.29 -2.61 -4.33
CA ILE A 65 -0.62 -1.37 -4.66
C ILE A 65 0.85 -1.65 -4.87
N ARG A 66 1.41 -1.08 -5.92
CA ARG A 66 2.84 -1.10 -6.14
C ARG A 66 3.29 0.33 -6.27
N VAL A 67 4.36 0.68 -5.58
CA VAL A 67 4.93 2.01 -5.67
C VAL A 67 6.39 1.86 -6.04
N ALA A 68 6.82 2.57 -7.07
CA ALA A 68 8.22 2.59 -7.44
C ALA A 68 8.66 4.05 -7.58
N HIS A 69 9.87 4.34 -7.14
CA HIS A 69 10.43 5.67 -7.28
C HIS A 69 11.55 5.55 -8.32
N VAL A 70 11.29 6.05 -9.51
CA VAL A 70 12.21 5.93 -10.62
C VAL A 70 12.62 7.33 -11.04
N LYS A 71 13.89 7.66 -10.76
CA LYS A 71 14.42 8.99 -11.01
C LYS A 71 13.58 10.02 -10.25
N GLU A 72 12.88 10.88 -10.92
CA GLU A 72 12.11 11.91 -10.26
C GLU A 72 10.62 11.58 -10.24
N ASN A 73 10.26 10.38 -10.65
CA ASN A 73 8.86 10.02 -10.75
C ASN A 73 8.47 8.94 -9.76
N TYR A 74 7.27 9.06 -9.22
CA TYR A 74 6.67 7.98 -8.47
C TYR A 74 5.67 7.29 -9.39
N CYS A 75 5.82 5.99 -9.53
CA CYS A 75 4.92 5.20 -10.35
C CYS A 75 4.05 4.37 -9.44
N LEU A 76 2.74 4.58 -9.51
CA LEU A 76 1.81 3.84 -8.70
C LEU A 76 0.97 2.94 -9.56
N ASP A 77 0.89 1.66 -9.18
CA ASP A 77 0.05 0.70 -9.84
C ASP A 77 -0.93 0.23 -8.77
N MET A 78 -2.20 0.51 -8.96
CA MET A 78 -3.23 0.18 -7.99
C MET A 78 -4.30 -0.72 -8.61
N GLN A 79 -3.90 -1.57 -9.55
CA GLN A 79 -4.86 -2.40 -10.26
C GLN A 79 -5.55 -3.42 -9.38
N GLY A 80 -4.95 -3.79 -8.26
CA GLY A 80 -5.57 -4.73 -7.34
C GLY A 80 -6.61 -4.09 -6.42
N VAL A 81 -6.75 -2.77 -6.46
CA VAL A 81 -7.69 -2.06 -5.61
C VAL A 81 -8.94 -1.76 -6.40
N ARG A 82 -10.09 -2.21 -5.87
CA ARG A 82 -11.35 -1.95 -6.53
C ARG A 82 -11.95 -0.63 -6.09
N LEU A 83 -11.65 -0.21 -4.86
CA LEU A 83 -12.23 0.99 -4.33
C LEU A 83 -11.32 1.57 -3.25
N LEU A 84 -11.10 2.86 -3.28
CA LEU A 84 -10.40 3.56 -2.20
C LEU A 84 -11.40 4.51 -1.57
N GLN A 85 -11.46 4.49 -0.24
CA GLN A 85 -12.32 5.39 0.48
C GLN A 85 -11.47 6.32 1.31
N ILE A 86 -11.46 7.57 0.92
CA ILE A 86 -10.65 8.59 1.54
C ILE A 86 -11.56 9.50 2.35
N ASN A 87 -11.25 9.64 3.63
CA ASN A 87 -12.08 10.45 4.50
C ASN A 87 -11.82 11.92 4.22
N SER A 88 -12.83 12.63 3.79
CA SER A 88 -12.69 14.03 3.44
C SER A 88 -13.18 14.96 4.56
N ALA A 89 -13.52 14.42 5.69
CA ALA A 89 -14.10 15.20 6.76
C ALA A 89 -13.06 15.85 7.65
N ALA A 90 -11.95 16.12 7.21
CA ALA A 90 -10.88 16.67 8.01
C ALA A 90 -11.18 18.04 8.56
#